data_858fa549c1a870c26b053fb1f93018ed
#
_entry.id   858fa549c1a870c26b053fb1f93018ed
#
_cell.length_a   1.000
_cell.length_b   1.000
_cell.length_c   1.000
_cell.angle_alpha   90.00
_cell.angle_beta   90.00
_cell.angle_gamma   90.00
#
_symmetry.space_group_name_H-M   'P 1'
#
loop_
_entity.id
_entity.type
_entity.pdbx_description
1 polymer ?
#
loop_
_entity_poly.entity_id
_entity_poly.type
_entity_poly.pdbx_seq_one_letter_code
_entity_poly.pdbx_strand_id
1 'polypeptide(L)'
;MTRHDTTLTPMDELAQNVAQPFERARAMPPGVYTSDAFLAEELDKVFRQDWFCVTRADALAEPGDYTTLDLAGQPIMVIRDRDGQLRAQSNVCLHRMSTLLEGSGNTRSIVCPYHAWTYNLDGRLRGAPAMTLNESFCKDAYALPQVRCEEWQGWVMVTLNPDAPPVAEQLSGVQDLIGDFGMQHYSQTFFETHRWDTNWKVLAENFMESYHLPVCHAGTIGGLSRLEDMVCPPGEPAFNYHWIYKEEHFTLANAHPTNTRLKGDRRRMTFLLAIYPSLLITLTPGYFWYLSLHPHGPGQVDIRFGGGMSPEFVNDAQAQSHFEAVKTLLDDVNVEDRGCTEKVYRGLCSDAARPGHLSHLERPNYDFACYLNNRINPA
;
A
#
# COMPACT_ATOMS: atom_id res chain seq x y z
N MET A 1 -44.87 -18.96 -15.81
CA MET A 1 -43.58 -19.29 -15.21
C MET A 1 -42.68 -18.09 -15.48
N THR A 2 -42.66 -17.14 -14.56
CA THR A 2 -41.76 -15.99 -14.58
C THR A 2 -40.36 -16.49 -14.20
N ARG A 3 -39.42 -16.50 -15.15
CA ARG A 3 -38.01 -16.62 -14.84
C ARG A 3 -37.66 -15.39 -14.01
N HIS A 4 -37.38 -15.54 -12.71
CA HIS A 4 -36.60 -14.61 -11.97
C HIS A 4 -35.21 -14.68 -12.59
N ASP A 5 -34.89 -13.73 -13.49
CA ASP A 5 -33.54 -13.41 -13.87
C ASP A 5 -32.91 -12.78 -12.60
N THR A 6 -32.36 -13.61 -11.74
CA THR A 6 -31.51 -13.15 -10.63
C THR A 6 -30.22 -12.68 -11.29
N THR A 7 -30.16 -11.38 -11.55
CA THR A 7 -28.90 -10.72 -11.94
C THR A 7 -27.90 -10.99 -10.79
N LEU A 8 -26.80 -11.63 -11.09
CA LEU A 8 -25.73 -11.89 -10.11
C LEU A 8 -25.23 -10.57 -9.53
N THR A 9 -24.92 -10.54 -8.25
CA THR A 9 -24.22 -9.39 -7.66
C THR A 9 -22.74 -9.43 -8.06
N PRO A 10 -22.02 -8.30 -8.01
CA PRO A 10 -20.58 -8.31 -8.25
C PRO A 10 -19.80 -9.26 -7.34
N MET A 11 -20.29 -9.52 -6.11
CA MET A 11 -19.74 -10.50 -5.19
C MET A 11 -19.91 -11.93 -5.71
N ASP A 12 -21.11 -12.26 -6.21
CA ASP A 12 -21.39 -13.58 -6.82
C ASP A 12 -20.57 -13.79 -8.10
N GLU A 13 -20.41 -12.73 -8.91
CA GLU A 13 -19.61 -12.78 -10.13
C GLU A 13 -18.12 -13.03 -9.80
N LEU A 14 -17.58 -12.39 -8.75
CA LEU A 14 -16.22 -12.65 -8.28
C LEU A 14 -16.05 -14.09 -7.81
N ALA A 15 -17.01 -14.61 -7.00
CA ALA A 15 -16.97 -15.98 -6.53
C ALA A 15 -16.96 -17.00 -7.68
N GLN A 16 -17.78 -16.77 -8.72
CA GLN A 16 -17.78 -17.61 -9.91
C GLN A 16 -16.49 -17.50 -10.73
N ASN A 17 -15.89 -16.30 -10.80
CA ASN A 17 -14.65 -16.04 -11.52
C ASN A 17 -13.50 -16.86 -10.93
N VAL A 18 -13.30 -16.80 -9.60
CA VAL A 18 -12.20 -17.48 -8.91
C VAL A 18 -12.45 -18.99 -8.68
N ALA A 19 -13.67 -19.48 -8.92
CA ALA A 19 -13.96 -20.91 -8.87
C ALA A 19 -13.27 -21.72 -9.99
N GLN A 20 -12.76 -21.03 -11.03
CA GLN A 20 -11.99 -21.65 -12.09
C GLN A 20 -10.51 -21.74 -11.68
N PRO A 21 -9.80 -22.82 -12.06
CA PRO A 21 -8.37 -22.89 -11.82
C PRO A 21 -7.61 -21.85 -12.70
N PHE A 22 -6.39 -21.54 -12.31
CA PHE A 22 -5.60 -20.50 -12.98
C PHE A 22 -5.48 -20.69 -14.49
N GLU A 23 -5.35 -21.92 -14.99
CA GLU A 23 -5.24 -22.25 -16.41
C GLU A 23 -6.48 -21.84 -17.23
N ARG A 24 -7.57 -21.47 -16.56
CA ARG A 24 -8.82 -20.98 -17.15
C ARG A 24 -9.21 -19.61 -16.63
N ALA A 25 -8.33 -18.98 -15.86
CA ALA A 25 -8.61 -17.71 -15.20
C ALA A 25 -8.91 -16.60 -16.19
N ARG A 26 -9.74 -15.68 -15.74
CA ARG A 26 -10.10 -14.45 -16.44
C ARG A 26 -9.88 -13.27 -15.51
N ALA A 27 -9.70 -12.09 -16.11
CA ALA A 27 -9.77 -10.84 -15.38
C ALA A 27 -11.06 -10.76 -14.54
N MET A 28 -11.05 -10.02 -13.45
CA MET A 28 -12.24 -9.86 -12.62
C MET A 28 -13.36 -9.15 -13.39
N PRO A 29 -14.64 -9.47 -13.05
CA PRO A 29 -15.81 -8.84 -13.69
C PRO A 29 -15.83 -7.32 -13.49
N PRO A 30 -16.33 -6.53 -14.47
CA PRO A 30 -16.38 -5.07 -14.38
C PRO A 30 -17.08 -4.53 -13.13
N GLY A 31 -18.12 -5.22 -12.64
CA GLY A 31 -18.85 -4.84 -11.42
C GLY A 31 -17.98 -4.83 -10.16
N VAL A 32 -16.91 -5.62 -10.12
CA VAL A 32 -15.93 -5.63 -9.02
C VAL A 32 -15.19 -4.28 -8.90
N TYR A 33 -15.02 -3.57 -10.01
CA TYR A 33 -14.31 -2.29 -10.03
C TYR A 33 -15.24 -1.07 -9.97
N THR A 34 -16.47 -1.19 -10.47
CA THR A 34 -17.34 -0.03 -10.73
C THR A 34 -18.50 0.10 -9.75
N SER A 35 -18.76 -0.91 -8.91
CA SER A 35 -19.90 -0.93 -8.00
C SER A 35 -19.59 -0.24 -6.67
N ASP A 36 -20.42 0.73 -6.27
CA ASP A 36 -20.39 1.32 -4.92
C ASP A 36 -20.65 0.28 -3.83
N ALA A 37 -21.55 -0.70 -4.10
CA ALA A 37 -21.85 -1.77 -3.16
C ALA A 37 -20.64 -2.68 -2.94
N PHE A 38 -19.89 -3.00 -4.00
CA PHE A 38 -18.67 -3.78 -3.87
C PHE A 38 -17.60 -3.00 -3.08
N LEU A 39 -17.42 -1.71 -3.36
CA LEU A 39 -16.50 -0.86 -2.61
C LEU A 39 -16.86 -0.80 -1.11
N ALA A 40 -18.15 -0.74 -0.77
CA ALA A 40 -18.57 -0.75 0.63
C ALA A 40 -18.13 -2.04 1.36
N GLU A 41 -18.24 -3.20 0.70
CA GLU A 41 -17.75 -4.48 1.21
C GLU A 41 -16.21 -4.48 1.35
N GLU A 42 -15.49 -3.92 0.38
CA GLU A 42 -14.02 -3.79 0.48
C GLU A 42 -13.59 -2.93 1.67
N LEU A 43 -14.23 -1.78 1.88
CA LEU A 43 -13.92 -0.92 3.01
C LEU A 43 -14.16 -1.62 4.34
N ASP A 44 -15.22 -2.41 4.46
CA ASP A 44 -15.57 -3.10 5.71
C ASP A 44 -14.76 -4.40 5.92
N LYS A 45 -14.64 -5.24 4.90
CA LYS A 45 -14.08 -6.60 5.02
C LYS A 45 -12.60 -6.70 4.66
N VAL A 46 -12.05 -5.69 3.98
CA VAL A 46 -10.65 -5.64 3.57
C VAL A 46 -9.92 -4.54 4.34
N PHE A 47 -10.20 -3.26 4.06
CA PHE A 47 -9.43 -2.15 4.60
C PHE A 47 -9.60 -1.94 6.12
N ARG A 48 -10.70 -2.37 6.71
CA ARG A 48 -10.88 -2.36 8.17
C ARG A 48 -10.23 -3.55 8.85
N GLN A 49 -10.05 -4.66 8.16
CA GLN A 49 -9.65 -5.94 8.74
C GLN A 49 -8.15 -6.23 8.57
N ASP A 50 -7.59 -5.85 7.44
CA ASP A 50 -6.21 -6.16 7.12
C ASP A 50 -5.24 -5.03 7.50
N TRP A 51 -3.95 -5.32 7.46
CA TRP A 51 -2.91 -4.35 7.72
C TRP A 51 -2.72 -3.39 6.55
N PHE A 52 -2.80 -2.10 6.82
CA PHE A 52 -2.60 -1.02 5.85
C PHE A 52 -1.24 -0.34 6.09
N CYS A 53 -0.46 -0.15 5.05
CA CYS A 53 0.82 0.56 5.12
C CYS A 53 0.59 2.07 5.11
N VAL A 54 1.11 2.76 6.12
CA VAL A 54 0.99 4.21 6.23
C VAL A 54 2.19 4.92 5.59
N THR A 55 3.40 4.51 5.93
CA THR A 55 4.66 5.12 5.47
C THR A 55 5.85 4.25 5.89
N ARG A 56 7.06 4.74 5.65
CA ARG A 56 8.28 4.21 6.24
C ARG A 56 8.49 4.76 7.66
N ALA A 57 9.11 3.97 8.52
CA ALA A 57 9.39 4.35 9.91
C ALA A 57 10.42 5.49 10.01
N ASP A 58 11.36 5.56 9.08
CA ASP A 58 12.35 6.63 8.99
C ASP A 58 11.78 7.99 8.53
N ALA A 59 10.56 8.00 7.96
CA ALA A 59 9.81 9.24 7.73
C ALA A 59 9.21 9.85 9.00
N LEU A 60 9.19 9.08 10.10
CA LEU A 60 8.71 9.50 11.42
C LEU A 60 9.83 9.28 12.44
N ALA A 61 11.03 9.84 12.19
CA ALA A 61 12.25 9.54 12.95
C ALA A 61 12.27 10.19 14.33
N GLU A 62 11.79 11.44 14.42
CA GLU A 62 11.93 12.27 15.61
C GLU A 62 10.65 12.30 16.46
N PRO A 63 10.76 12.42 17.78
CA PRO A 63 9.60 12.63 18.64
C PRO A 63 8.75 13.82 18.19
N GLY A 64 7.46 13.56 17.99
CA GLY A 64 6.50 14.53 17.48
C GLY A 64 6.27 14.46 15.97
N ASP A 65 7.08 13.74 15.21
CA ASP A 65 6.80 13.49 13.80
C ASP A 65 5.49 12.73 13.65
N TYR A 66 4.63 13.22 12.75
CA TYR A 66 3.32 12.62 12.52
C TYR A 66 2.94 12.63 11.05
N THR A 67 2.03 11.73 10.72
CA THR A 67 1.27 11.73 9.46
C THR A 67 -0.17 11.35 9.73
N THR A 68 -1.10 11.89 8.93
CA THR A 68 -2.53 11.61 9.03
C THR A 68 -3.02 10.88 7.79
N LEU A 69 -4.10 10.12 7.95
CA LEU A 69 -4.80 9.48 6.84
C LEU A 69 -6.25 9.22 7.25
N ASP A 70 -7.10 9.04 6.25
CA ASP A 70 -8.40 8.39 6.43
C ASP A 70 -8.24 6.92 6.05
N LEU A 71 -8.63 6.01 6.92
CA LEU A 71 -8.65 4.58 6.66
C LEU A 71 -10.08 4.06 6.79
N ALA A 72 -10.70 3.71 5.68
CA ALA A 72 -12.07 3.22 5.62
C ALA A 72 -13.06 4.12 6.39
N GLY A 73 -12.99 5.44 6.17
CA GLY A 73 -13.84 6.45 6.81
C GLY A 73 -13.45 6.78 8.25
N GLN A 74 -12.30 6.32 8.73
CA GLN A 74 -11.79 6.62 10.08
C GLN A 74 -10.58 7.55 9.97
N PRO A 75 -10.69 8.82 10.43
CA PRO A 75 -9.53 9.69 10.56
C PRO A 75 -8.59 9.16 11.63
N ILE A 76 -7.36 8.81 11.24
CA ILE A 76 -6.31 8.37 12.15
C ILE A 76 -5.04 9.21 11.97
N MET A 77 -4.22 9.25 13.01
CA MET A 77 -2.87 9.80 12.95
C MET A 77 -1.88 8.74 13.42
N VAL A 78 -0.73 8.71 12.79
CA VAL A 78 0.45 7.98 13.27
C VAL A 78 1.46 9.02 13.74
N ILE A 79 2.02 8.84 14.92
CA ILE A 79 2.92 9.78 15.56
C ILE A 79 4.01 9.04 16.32
N ARG A 80 5.23 9.58 16.32
CA ARG A 80 6.28 9.11 17.21
C ARG A 80 6.15 9.84 18.54
N ASP A 81 5.94 9.10 19.61
CA ASP A 81 5.81 9.69 20.95
C ASP A 81 7.17 10.10 21.53
N ARG A 82 7.16 10.64 22.75
CA ARG A 82 8.37 11.13 23.42
C ARG A 82 9.33 10.01 23.85
N ASP A 83 8.82 8.81 23.98
CA ASP A 83 9.58 7.62 24.34
C ASP A 83 10.14 6.91 23.09
N GLY A 84 9.95 7.51 21.91
CA GLY A 84 10.40 6.98 20.63
C GLY A 84 9.51 5.86 20.06
N GLN A 85 8.30 5.63 20.65
CA GLN A 85 7.37 4.62 20.17
C GLN A 85 6.47 5.19 19.05
N LEU A 86 6.28 4.43 17.99
CA LEU A 86 5.25 4.71 16.99
C LEU A 86 3.88 4.35 17.55
N ARG A 87 2.95 5.30 17.49
CA ARG A 87 1.56 5.12 17.90
C ARG A 87 0.63 5.50 16.77
N ALA A 88 -0.40 4.70 16.57
CA ALA A 88 -1.55 5.10 15.77
C ALA A 88 -2.75 5.33 16.71
N GLN A 89 -3.49 6.39 16.46
CA GLN A 89 -4.63 6.76 17.28
C GLN A 89 -5.65 7.55 16.48
N SER A 90 -6.88 7.61 16.99
CA SER A 90 -7.95 8.41 16.39
C SER A 90 -7.51 9.86 16.25
N ASN A 91 -7.72 10.43 15.09
CA ASN A 91 -7.47 11.85 14.79
C ASN A 91 -8.71 12.72 15.08
N VAL A 92 -9.54 12.31 16.03
CA VAL A 92 -10.81 12.97 16.38
C VAL A 92 -10.81 13.42 17.83
N CYS A 93 -11.05 14.71 18.06
CA CYS A 93 -11.12 15.32 19.39
C CYS A 93 -12.30 14.78 20.19
N LEU A 94 -12.06 14.38 21.45
CA LEU A 94 -13.07 13.82 22.36
C LEU A 94 -14.02 14.88 22.96
N HIS A 95 -13.85 16.17 22.60
CA HIS A 95 -14.77 17.21 23.02
C HIS A 95 -15.99 17.32 22.08
N ARG A 96 -15.77 17.72 20.83
CA ARG A 96 -16.82 17.93 19.82
C ARG A 96 -16.41 17.45 18.44
N MET A 97 -15.77 16.32 18.38
CA MET A 97 -15.47 15.51 17.19
C MET A 97 -14.76 16.24 16.03
N SER A 98 -14.05 17.34 16.32
CA SER A 98 -13.19 18.00 15.31
C SER A 98 -11.99 17.13 15.01
N THR A 99 -11.55 17.07 13.75
CA THR A 99 -10.23 16.52 13.40
C THR A 99 -9.12 17.35 14.07
N LEU A 100 -8.02 16.69 14.44
CA LEU A 100 -6.97 17.26 15.29
C LEU A 100 -5.78 17.75 14.48
N LEU A 101 -5.22 16.90 13.64
CA LEU A 101 -4.05 17.19 12.81
C LEU A 101 -4.36 16.96 11.34
N GLU A 102 -3.60 17.60 10.45
CA GLU A 102 -3.72 17.46 9.00
C GLU A 102 -2.33 17.22 8.37
N GLY A 103 -2.29 16.38 7.33
CA GLY A 103 -1.08 16.10 6.57
C GLY A 103 0.01 15.42 7.38
N SER A 104 1.24 15.90 7.24
CA SER A 104 2.42 15.42 7.96
C SER A 104 3.21 16.58 8.52
N GLY A 105 3.92 16.37 9.61
CA GLY A 105 4.72 17.41 10.25
C GLY A 105 5.30 16.96 11.59
N ASN A 106 5.75 17.93 12.41
CA ASN A 106 6.23 17.69 13.76
C ASN A 106 5.48 18.57 14.77
N THR A 107 5.05 17.99 15.87
CA THR A 107 4.36 18.70 16.95
C THR A 107 4.83 18.27 18.33
N ARG A 108 4.82 19.18 19.29
CA ARG A 108 5.14 18.88 20.69
C ARG A 108 3.95 18.38 21.51
N SER A 109 2.74 18.62 21.01
CA SER A 109 1.46 18.20 21.61
C SER A 109 0.36 18.34 20.58
N ILE A 110 -0.68 17.52 20.68
CA ILE A 110 -1.82 17.51 19.78
C ILE A 110 -2.85 18.52 20.32
N VAL A 111 -3.02 19.65 19.62
CA VAL A 111 -3.93 20.73 20.03
C VAL A 111 -5.13 20.78 19.12
N CYS A 112 -6.32 20.61 19.67
CA CYS A 112 -7.57 20.72 18.89
C CYS A 112 -7.74 22.15 18.36
N PRO A 113 -7.94 22.33 17.04
CA PRO A 113 -8.08 23.67 16.47
C PRO A 113 -9.38 24.37 16.84
N TYR A 114 -10.34 23.63 17.44
CA TYR A 114 -11.65 24.19 17.74
C TYR A 114 -11.73 24.87 19.13
N HIS A 115 -11.33 24.17 20.22
CA HIS A 115 -11.40 24.69 21.59
C HIS A 115 -10.13 24.47 22.41
N ALA A 116 -9.00 24.23 21.73
CA ALA A 116 -7.68 24.03 22.34
C ALA A 116 -7.61 22.89 23.39
N TRP A 117 -8.48 21.87 23.30
CA TRP A 117 -8.21 20.64 24.03
C TRP A 117 -6.88 20.10 23.57
N THR A 118 -6.00 19.86 24.52
CA THR A 118 -4.60 19.51 24.23
C THR A 118 -4.31 18.11 24.74
N TYR A 119 -3.80 17.26 23.86
CA TYR A 119 -3.39 15.89 24.17
C TYR A 119 -1.86 15.77 24.12
N ASN A 120 -1.33 14.89 24.95
CA ASN A 120 0.05 14.43 24.80
C ASN A 120 0.19 13.58 23.54
N LEU A 121 1.42 13.27 23.13
CA LEU A 121 1.68 12.44 21.95
C LEU A 121 1.20 10.98 22.12
N ASP A 122 1.05 10.52 23.37
CA ASP A 122 0.47 9.23 23.70
C ASP A 122 -1.09 9.19 23.69
N GLY A 123 -1.72 10.32 23.37
CA GLY A 123 -3.18 10.49 23.27
C GLY A 123 -3.88 10.89 24.54
N ARG A 124 -3.23 10.91 25.71
CA ARG A 124 -3.86 11.31 26.97
C ARG A 124 -4.16 12.80 26.99
N LEU A 125 -5.34 13.18 27.49
CA LEU A 125 -5.73 14.59 27.58
C LEU A 125 -4.84 15.31 28.60
N ARG A 126 -4.11 16.30 28.14
CA ARG A 126 -3.24 17.14 28.96
C ARG A 126 -3.96 18.35 29.55
N GLY A 127 -4.83 18.98 28.76
CA GLY A 127 -5.53 20.18 29.18
C GLY A 127 -6.82 20.42 28.40
N ALA A 128 -7.81 20.96 29.09
CA ALA A 128 -9.13 21.30 28.56
C ALA A 128 -9.57 22.66 29.13
N PRO A 129 -9.43 23.76 28.36
CA PRO A 129 -9.80 25.10 28.82
C PRO A 129 -11.27 25.19 29.25
N ALA A 130 -11.54 26.00 30.26
CA ALA A 130 -12.88 26.33 30.77
C ALA A 130 -13.73 25.13 31.25
N MET A 131 -13.13 23.98 31.56
CA MET A 131 -13.85 22.79 32.08
C MET A 131 -13.99 22.72 33.61
N THR A 132 -13.45 23.70 34.32
CA THR A 132 -13.39 23.67 35.83
C THR A 132 -14.75 23.73 36.50
N LEU A 133 -15.79 24.21 35.85
CA LEU A 133 -17.15 24.30 36.36
C LEU A 133 -18.02 23.09 36.00
N ASN A 134 -17.52 22.15 35.23
CA ASN A 134 -18.24 20.92 34.90
C ASN A 134 -17.90 19.85 35.94
N GLU A 135 -18.81 19.61 36.87
CA GLU A 135 -18.60 18.69 38.01
C GLU A 135 -18.39 17.22 37.59
N SER A 136 -18.87 16.84 36.39
CA SER A 136 -18.70 15.48 35.85
C SER A 136 -17.42 15.31 35.02
N PHE A 137 -16.67 16.40 34.77
CA PHE A 137 -15.47 16.35 33.96
C PHE A 137 -14.27 15.81 34.75
N CYS A 138 -13.75 14.68 34.32
CA CYS A 138 -12.50 14.12 34.83
C CYS A 138 -11.50 14.01 33.68
N LYS A 139 -10.47 14.87 33.67
CA LYS A 139 -9.46 14.93 32.59
C LYS A 139 -8.80 13.57 32.34
N ASP A 140 -8.50 12.82 33.40
CA ASP A 140 -7.75 11.57 33.28
C ASP A 140 -8.57 10.41 32.71
N ALA A 141 -9.88 10.60 32.54
CA ALA A 141 -10.75 9.67 31.82
C ALA A 141 -10.68 9.81 30.29
N TYR A 142 -9.96 10.84 29.78
CA TYR A 142 -9.92 11.13 28.35
C TYR A 142 -8.56 10.73 27.75
N ALA A 143 -8.59 9.77 26.87
CA ALA A 143 -7.47 9.41 25.99
C ALA A 143 -7.99 9.09 24.59
N LEU A 144 -7.28 9.56 23.56
CA LEU A 144 -7.64 9.24 22.17
C LEU A 144 -7.64 7.72 21.97
N PRO A 145 -8.68 7.16 21.33
CA PRO A 145 -8.72 5.73 21.02
C PRO A 145 -7.47 5.31 20.24
N GLN A 146 -6.83 4.25 20.72
CA GLN A 146 -5.64 3.71 20.08
C GLN A 146 -6.03 2.80 18.92
N VAL A 147 -5.23 2.83 17.86
CA VAL A 147 -5.31 1.96 16.69
C VAL A 147 -4.09 1.04 16.72
N ARG A 148 -4.24 -0.20 16.31
CA ARG A 148 -3.08 -1.10 16.25
C ARG A 148 -2.06 -0.58 15.24
N CYS A 149 -0.79 -0.53 15.67
CA CYS A 149 0.32 -0.05 14.87
C CYS A 149 1.52 -0.96 15.13
N GLU A 150 2.12 -1.47 14.06
CA GLU A 150 3.32 -2.31 14.12
C GLU A 150 4.33 -1.83 13.09
N GLU A 151 5.61 -1.95 13.42
CA GLU A 151 6.69 -1.76 12.46
C GLU A 151 7.15 -3.12 11.93
N TRP A 152 7.16 -3.26 10.60
CA TRP A 152 7.64 -4.46 9.93
C TRP A 152 8.59 -4.09 8.80
N GLN A 153 9.83 -4.54 8.84
CA GLN A 153 10.86 -4.27 7.82
C GLN A 153 11.02 -2.77 7.48
N GLY A 154 10.81 -1.90 8.50
CA GLY A 154 10.82 -0.45 8.33
C GLY A 154 9.52 0.14 7.78
N TRP A 155 8.46 -0.65 7.59
CA TRP A 155 7.12 -0.18 7.22
C TRP A 155 6.27 0.03 8.46
N VAL A 156 5.55 1.15 8.50
CA VAL A 156 4.57 1.45 9.54
C VAL A 156 3.22 0.95 9.08
N MET A 157 2.75 -0.10 9.73
CA MET A 157 1.51 -0.80 9.41
C MET A 157 0.46 -0.51 10.48
N VAL A 158 -0.78 -0.25 10.06
CA VAL A 158 -1.92 -0.04 10.95
C VAL A 158 -3.09 -0.93 10.57
N THR A 159 -3.94 -1.28 11.53
CA THR A 159 -5.20 -1.97 11.27
C THR A 159 -6.28 -1.51 12.25
N LEU A 160 -7.52 -1.44 11.77
CA LEU A 160 -8.68 -1.14 12.62
C LEU A 160 -9.22 -2.40 13.32
N ASN A 161 -8.72 -3.59 12.94
CA ASN A 161 -9.08 -4.85 13.57
C ASN A 161 -8.20 -5.10 14.81
N PRO A 162 -8.75 -5.07 16.04
CA PRO A 162 -7.97 -5.32 17.26
C PRO A 162 -7.43 -6.75 17.35
N ASP A 163 -8.07 -7.69 16.66
CA ASP A 163 -7.75 -9.13 16.69
C ASP A 163 -6.88 -9.59 15.50
N ALA A 164 -6.43 -8.67 14.64
CA ALA A 164 -5.57 -9.03 13.52
C ALA A 164 -4.30 -9.74 14.02
N PRO A 165 -3.86 -10.85 13.40
CA PRO A 165 -2.58 -11.46 13.73
C PRO A 165 -1.42 -10.47 13.55
N PRO A 166 -0.29 -10.61 14.26
CA PRO A 166 0.88 -9.77 14.07
C PRO A 166 1.36 -9.75 12.60
N VAL A 167 1.79 -8.57 12.12
CA VAL A 167 2.29 -8.42 10.73
C VAL A 167 3.40 -9.40 10.43
N ALA A 168 4.36 -9.56 11.36
CA ALA A 168 5.52 -10.43 11.16
C ALA A 168 5.14 -11.91 10.99
N GLU A 169 4.06 -12.36 11.62
CA GLU A 169 3.55 -13.73 11.45
C GLU A 169 2.92 -13.92 10.09
N GLN A 170 2.08 -12.96 9.67
CA GLN A 170 1.40 -13.03 8.36
C GLN A 170 2.38 -12.95 7.19
N LEU A 171 3.49 -12.21 7.36
CA LEU A 171 4.47 -11.94 6.32
C LEU A 171 5.80 -12.68 6.52
N SER A 172 5.81 -13.78 7.30
CA SER A 172 7.02 -14.60 7.50
C SER A 172 7.58 -15.12 6.17
N GLY A 173 6.73 -15.55 5.23
CA GLY A 173 7.15 -15.99 3.90
C GLY A 173 7.84 -14.88 3.07
N VAL A 174 7.44 -13.60 3.25
CA VAL A 174 8.15 -12.47 2.62
C VAL A 174 9.57 -12.37 3.17
N GLN A 175 9.73 -12.51 4.50
CA GLN A 175 11.05 -12.46 5.13
C GLN A 175 11.97 -13.57 4.61
N ASP A 176 11.45 -14.78 4.43
CA ASP A 176 12.21 -15.90 3.87
C ASP A 176 12.60 -15.64 2.41
N LEU A 177 11.74 -14.96 1.67
CA LEU A 177 11.93 -14.67 0.25
C LEU A 177 12.99 -13.59 0.00
N ILE A 178 13.01 -12.49 0.78
CA ILE A 178 13.80 -11.29 0.51
C ILE A 178 14.72 -10.86 1.66
N GLY A 179 14.83 -11.64 2.72
CA GLY A 179 15.58 -11.22 3.92
C GLY A 179 17.04 -10.87 3.67
N ASP A 180 17.68 -11.48 2.67
CA ASP A 180 19.05 -11.18 2.24
C ASP A 180 19.21 -9.81 1.55
N PHE A 181 18.13 -9.19 1.07
CA PHE A 181 18.16 -7.80 0.58
C PHE A 181 18.37 -6.81 1.72
N GLY A 182 17.86 -7.14 2.93
CA GLY A 182 17.96 -6.26 4.08
C GLY A 182 17.16 -4.95 3.90
N MET A 183 15.94 -5.06 3.36
CA MET A 183 15.05 -3.93 3.05
C MET A 183 14.81 -2.98 4.24
N GLN A 184 14.85 -3.50 5.46
CA GLN A 184 14.73 -2.69 6.69
C GLN A 184 15.84 -1.64 6.86
N HIS A 185 16.96 -1.79 6.16
CA HIS A 185 18.11 -0.87 6.21
C HIS A 185 18.13 0.14 5.06
N TYR A 186 17.17 0.04 4.12
CA TYR A 186 17.06 1.03 3.05
C TYR A 186 16.47 2.32 3.62
N SER A 187 17.04 3.46 3.21
CA SER A 187 16.57 4.77 3.65
C SER A 187 15.58 5.35 2.65
N GLN A 188 14.46 5.89 3.15
CA GLN A 188 13.52 6.63 2.31
C GLN A 188 14.15 7.92 1.80
N THR A 189 14.04 8.19 0.51
CA THR A 189 14.61 9.36 -0.14
C THR A 189 13.56 10.36 -0.61
N PHE A 190 12.32 9.89 -0.83
CA PHE A 190 11.19 10.75 -1.14
C PHE A 190 9.88 10.10 -0.72
N PHE A 191 8.86 10.94 -0.53
CA PHE A 191 7.48 10.53 -0.26
C PHE A 191 6.52 11.58 -0.83
N GLU A 192 5.50 11.12 -1.54
CA GLU A 192 4.48 11.95 -2.16
C GLU A 192 3.10 11.31 -2.02
N THR A 193 2.07 12.10 -2.21
CA THR A 193 0.69 11.62 -2.27
C THR A 193 0.05 12.07 -3.57
N HIS A 194 -0.66 11.15 -4.22
CA HIS A 194 -1.34 11.40 -5.49
C HIS A 194 -2.79 10.92 -5.42
N ARG A 195 -3.60 11.41 -6.34
CA ARG A 195 -4.93 10.86 -6.62
C ARG A 195 -5.05 10.67 -8.12
N TRP A 196 -5.42 9.43 -8.52
CA TRP A 196 -5.64 9.09 -9.92
C TRP A 196 -7.10 8.71 -10.16
N ASP A 197 -7.58 8.98 -11.39
CA ASP A 197 -8.95 8.68 -11.83
C ASP A 197 -9.06 7.24 -12.35
N THR A 198 -8.76 6.28 -11.49
CA THR A 198 -8.86 4.84 -11.73
C THR A 198 -9.29 4.11 -10.47
N ASN A 199 -9.71 2.84 -10.60
CA ASN A 199 -9.98 2.00 -9.44
C ASN A 199 -8.68 1.51 -8.81
N TRP A 200 -8.63 1.43 -7.47
CA TRP A 200 -7.44 0.99 -6.75
C TRP A 200 -6.96 -0.42 -7.15
N LYS A 201 -7.90 -1.34 -7.50
CA LYS A 201 -7.55 -2.68 -7.96
C LYS A 201 -6.94 -2.67 -9.35
N VAL A 202 -7.39 -1.79 -10.25
CA VAL A 202 -6.80 -1.65 -11.58
C VAL A 202 -5.33 -1.26 -11.47
N LEU A 203 -5.00 -0.32 -10.57
CA LEU A 203 -3.61 0.07 -10.33
C LEU A 203 -2.83 -1.04 -9.61
N ALA A 204 -3.45 -1.74 -8.65
CA ALA A 204 -2.81 -2.87 -7.98
C ALA A 204 -2.50 -4.01 -8.96
N GLU A 205 -3.43 -4.38 -9.83
CA GLU A 205 -3.25 -5.42 -10.85
C GLU A 205 -2.19 -5.03 -11.88
N ASN A 206 -2.15 -3.77 -12.31
CA ASN A 206 -1.10 -3.25 -13.19
C ASN A 206 0.29 -3.46 -12.56
N PHE A 207 0.45 -3.19 -11.27
CA PHE A 207 1.71 -3.43 -10.57
C PHE A 207 2.05 -4.92 -10.42
N MET A 208 1.05 -5.78 -10.23
CA MET A 208 1.22 -7.21 -9.93
C MET A 208 1.68 -8.04 -11.13
N GLU A 209 1.78 -7.45 -12.32
CA GLU A 209 2.26 -8.17 -13.51
C GLU A 209 3.26 -7.32 -14.29
N SER A 210 4.07 -7.94 -15.12
CA SER A 210 5.02 -7.25 -15.99
C SER A 210 4.73 -7.47 -17.48
N TYR A 211 3.55 -8.01 -17.80
CA TYR A 211 3.17 -8.31 -19.19
C TYR A 211 2.98 -7.03 -20.03
N HIS A 212 2.57 -5.92 -19.40
CA HIS A 212 2.39 -4.62 -20.05
C HIS A 212 3.71 -3.87 -20.32
N LEU A 213 4.82 -4.21 -19.64
CA LEU A 213 6.07 -3.43 -19.68
C LEU A 213 6.57 -3.10 -21.09
N PRO A 214 6.64 -4.05 -22.05
CA PRO A 214 7.21 -3.75 -23.38
C PRO A 214 6.41 -2.74 -24.18
N VAL A 215 5.13 -2.57 -23.88
CA VAL A 215 4.22 -1.70 -24.64
C VAL A 215 3.93 -0.41 -23.88
N CYS A 216 3.53 -0.52 -22.61
CA CYS A 216 3.19 0.63 -21.78
C CYS A 216 4.44 1.47 -21.47
N HIS A 217 5.54 0.80 -21.14
CA HIS A 217 6.80 1.42 -20.73
C HIS A 217 7.89 1.40 -21.81
N ALA A 218 7.50 1.41 -23.10
CA ALA A 218 8.46 1.38 -24.19
C ALA A 218 9.48 2.55 -24.15
N GLY A 219 9.11 3.67 -23.54
CA GLY A 219 9.96 4.85 -23.38
C GLY A 219 10.87 4.84 -22.15
N THR A 220 10.64 3.96 -21.19
CA THR A 220 11.31 3.95 -19.88
C THR A 220 11.90 2.58 -19.55
N ILE A 221 11.18 1.75 -18.82
CA ILE A 221 11.69 0.48 -18.28
C ILE A 221 11.44 -0.75 -19.15
N GLY A 222 10.66 -0.63 -20.23
CA GLY A 222 10.26 -1.76 -21.06
C GLY A 222 11.42 -2.52 -21.72
N GLY A 223 12.55 -1.84 -21.96
CA GLY A 223 13.77 -2.46 -22.48
C GLY A 223 14.78 -2.93 -21.44
N LEU A 224 14.49 -2.74 -20.13
CA LEU A 224 15.42 -3.04 -19.03
C LEU A 224 15.28 -4.46 -18.47
N SER A 225 14.30 -5.22 -18.97
CA SER A 225 14.03 -6.59 -18.53
C SER A 225 13.36 -7.36 -19.67
N ARG A 226 13.60 -8.66 -19.74
CA ARG A 226 13.00 -9.54 -20.74
C ARG A 226 11.84 -10.31 -20.13
N LEU A 227 10.68 -10.35 -20.80
CA LEU A 227 9.49 -11.05 -20.27
C LEU A 227 9.73 -12.55 -20.09
N GLU A 228 10.57 -13.14 -20.92
CA GLU A 228 10.93 -14.56 -20.82
C GLU A 228 11.70 -14.93 -19.55
N ASP A 229 12.30 -13.92 -18.88
CA ASP A 229 13.02 -14.07 -17.62
C ASP A 229 12.11 -13.83 -16.39
N MET A 230 10.83 -13.49 -16.62
CA MET A 230 9.87 -13.26 -15.55
C MET A 230 9.38 -14.58 -14.98
N VAL A 231 9.34 -14.66 -13.64
CA VAL A 231 8.85 -15.82 -12.92
C VAL A 231 7.71 -15.40 -11.99
N CYS A 232 6.53 -15.99 -12.19
CA CYS A 232 5.31 -15.71 -11.44
C CYS A 232 4.86 -16.97 -10.69
N PRO A 233 5.40 -17.25 -9.48
CA PRO A 233 4.96 -18.39 -8.69
C PRO A 233 3.57 -18.15 -8.10
N PRO A 234 2.91 -19.19 -7.55
CA PRO A 234 1.73 -19.02 -6.73
C PRO A 234 2.00 -18.09 -5.55
N GLY A 235 1.04 -17.21 -5.23
CA GLY A 235 1.06 -16.35 -4.08
C GLY A 235 0.72 -17.08 -2.77
N GLU A 236 0.79 -16.34 -1.68
CA GLU A 236 0.45 -16.75 -0.32
C GLU A 236 -0.84 -16.02 0.13
N PRO A 237 -1.49 -16.43 1.23
CA PRO A 237 -2.75 -15.81 1.66
C PRO A 237 -2.69 -14.29 1.93
N ALA A 238 -1.51 -13.76 2.30
CA ALA A 238 -1.32 -12.36 2.65
C ALA A 238 -0.51 -11.55 1.61
N PHE A 239 0.05 -12.20 0.60
CA PHE A 239 0.85 -11.53 -0.43
C PHE A 239 0.98 -12.37 -1.69
N ASN A 240 1.29 -11.70 -2.80
CA ASN A 240 1.80 -12.33 -3.99
C ASN A 240 3.10 -11.65 -4.45
N TYR A 241 3.77 -12.26 -5.39
CA TYR A 241 5.01 -11.72 -5.90
C TYR A 241 5.36 -12.31 -7.27
N HIS A 242 6.19 -11.58 -7.96
CA HIS A 242 6.94 -12.10 -9.09
C HIS A 242 8.33 -11.48 -9.09
N TRP A 243 9.25 -12.02 -9.88
CA TRP A 243 10.55 -11.43 -10.03
C TRP A 243 11.00 -11.43 -11.49
N ILE A 244 11.90 -10.52 -11.79
CA ILE A 244 12.51 -10.34 -13.10
C ILE A 244 13.98 -9.95 -12.89
N TYR A 245 14.82 -10.27 -13.86
CA TYR A 245 16.23 -9.88 -13.84
C TYR A 245 16.44 -8.60 -14.62
N LYS A 246 17.19 -7.66 -14.04
CA LYS A 246 17.57 -6.44 -14.76
C LYS A 246 18.81 -6.67 -15.61
N GLU A 247 18.85 -6.01 -16.77
CA GLU A 247 20.03 -6.01 -17.62
C GLU A 247 21.24 -5.40 -16.89
N GLU A 248 22.45 -5.92 -17.18
CA GLU A 248 23.67 -5.54 -16.45
C GLU A 248 24.00 -4.04 -16.58
N HIS A 249 23.64 -3.41 -17.68
CA HIS A 249 23.88 -1.99 -17.89
C HIS A 249 22.99 -1.08 -17.03
N PHE A 250 21.90 -1.59 -16.44
CA PHE A 250 21.05 -0.82 -15.53
C PHE A 250 21.60 -0.88 -14.10
N THR A 251 22.70 -0.18 -13.87
CA THR A 251 23.48 -0.26 -12.65
C THR A 251 22.76 0.17 -11.39
N LEU A 252 21.79 1.10 -11.47
CA LEU A 252 21.03 1.57 -10.32
C LEU A 252 20.16 0.48 -9.67
N ALA A 253 19.62 -0.45 -10.47
CA ALA A 253 18.82 -1.56 -9.96
C ALA A 253 19.68 -2.75 -9.52
N ASN A 254 20.93 -2.81 -9.92
CA ASN A 254 21.85 -3.89 -9.60
C ASN A 254 22.55 -3.64 -8.25
N ALA A 255 23.09 -4.71 -7.65
CA ALA A 255 23.80 -4.58 -6.40
C ALA A 255 25.06 -3.69 -6.55
N HIS A 256 25.19 -2.70 -5.69
CA HIS A 256 26.40 -1.88 -5.61
C HIS A 256 27.66 -2.77 -5.52
N PRO A 257 28.82 -2.37 -6.09
CA PRO A 257 30.04 -3.16 -6.02
C PRO A 257 30.45 -3.54 -4.59
N THR A 258 30.20 -2.70 -3.61
CA THR A 258 30.51 -2.94 -2.18
C THR A 258 29.50 -3.83 -1.47
N ASN A 259 28.34 -4.14 -2.08
CA ASN A 259 27.36 -5.05 -1.48
C ASN A 259 27.92 -6.47 -1.45
N THR A 260 28.13 -7.01 -0.25
CA THR A 260 28.66 -8.35 0.00
C THR A 260 27.59 -9.37 0.40
N ARG A 261 26.36 -8.93 0.65
CA ARG A 261 25.25 -9.79 1.08
C ARG A 261 24.68 -10.59 -0.07
N LEU A 262 24.34 -9.94 -1.18
CA LEU A 262 23.72 -10.57 -2.34
C LEU A 262 24.77 -11.29 -3.20
N LYS A 263 24.44 -12.50 -3.66
CA LYS A 263 25.32 -13.36 -4.48
C LYS A 263 24.61 -13.82 -5.75
N GLY A 264 25.40 -14.14 -6.78
CA GLY A 264 24.91 -14.70 -8.03
C GLY A 264 23.78 -13.84 -8.64
N ASP A 265 22.73 -14.47 -9.10
CA ASP A 265 21.59 -13.84 -9.76
C ASP A 265 20.82 -12.85 -8.85
N ARG A 266 20.88 -13.05 -7.54
CA ARG A 266 20.29 -12.13 -6.56
C ARG A 266 20.82 -10.69 -6.70
N ARG A 267 22.01 -10.52 -7.24
CA ARG A 267 22.61 -9.19 -7.48
C ARG A 267 21.92 -8.36 -8.58
N ARG A 268 21.07 -8.99 -9.40
CA ARG A 268 20.33 -8.36 -10.50
C ARG A 268 18.81 -8.61 -10.42
N MET A 269 18.38 -9.34 -9.41
CA MET A 269 16.99 -9.73 -9.24
C MET A 269 16.17 -8.56 -8.70
N THR A 270 15.07 -8.28 -9.35
CA THR A 270 14.05 -7.33 -8.90
C THR A 270 12.82 -8.11 -8.49
N PHE A 271 12.37 -7.92 -7.27
CA PHE A 271 11.08 -8.41 -6.78
C PHE A 271 10.01 -7.35 -6.93
N LEU A 272 8.84 -7.78 -7.40
CA LEU A 272 7.60 -7.02 -7.30
C LEU A 272 6.73 -7.78 -6.31
N LEU A 273 6.47 -7.15 -5.16
CA LEU A 273 5.74 -7.72 -4.03
C LEU A 273 4.43 -6.98 -3.86
N ALA A 274 3.34 -7.67 -3.80
CA ALA A 274 2.05 -7.11 -3.42
C ALA A 274 1.63 -7.71 -2.07
N ILE A 275 1.78 -6.92 -1.02
CA ILE A 275 1.33 -7.23 0.33
C ILE A 275 -0.10 -6.75 0.46
N TYR A 276 -1.01 -7.69 0.68
CA TYR A 276 -2.44 -7.38 0.71
C TYR A 276 -2.85 -6.53 1.92
N PRO A 277 -3.81 -5.62 1.74
CA PRO A 277 -4.57 -5.40 0.51
C PRO A 277 -3.81 -4.60 -0.56
N SER A 278 -2.91 -3.67 -0.21
CA SER A 278 -2.59 -2.59 -1.14
C SER A 278 -1.18 -2.00 -1.02
N LEU A 279 -0.26 -2.65 -0.29
CA LEU A 279 1.15 -2.26 -0.27
C LEU A 279 1.89 -2.99 -1.40
N LEU A 280 2.31 -2.23 -2.39
CA LEU A 280 2.99 -2.70 -3.58
C LEU A 280 4.45 -2.23 -3.54
N ILE A 281 5.40 -3.14 -3.60
CA ILE A 281 6.83 -2.84 -3.42
C ILE A 281 7.62 -3.40 -4.59
N THR A 282 8.32 -2.55 -5.32
CA THR A 282 9.43 -2.98 -6.16
C THR A 282 10.70 -2.93 -5.33
N LEU A 283 11.34 -4.08 -5.13
CA LEU A 283 12.57 -4.22 -4.39
C LEU A 283 13.69 -4.66 -5.32
N THR A 284 14.70 -3.82 -5.45
CA THR A 284 15.94 -4.12 -6.19
C THR A 284 17.12 -4.15 -5.21
N PRO A 285 18.28 -4.69 -5.60
CA PRO A 285 19.50 -4.56 -4.82
C PRO A 285 19.94 -3.12 -4.51
N GLY A 286 19.56 -2.14 -5.35
CA GLY A 286 19.99 -0.75 -5.21
C GLY A 286 18.95 0.16 -4.58
N TYR A 287 17.67 -0.06 -4.88
CA TYR A 287 16.58 0.79 -4.40
C TYR A 287 15.31 -0.02 -4.17
N PHE A 288 14.36 0.58 -3.45
CA PHE A 288 12.95 0.19 -3.49
C PHE A 288 12.10 1.38 -3.92
N TRP A 289 10.91 1.12 -4.46
CA TRP A 289 9.83 2.07 -4.50
C TRP A 289 8.52 1.36 -4.16
N TYR A 290 7.53 2.11 -3.72
CA TYR A 290 6.28 1.53 -3.27
C TYR A 290 5.07 2.42 -3.55
N LEU A 291 3.93 1.77 -3.67
CA LEU A 291 2.62 2.37 -3.63
C LEU A 291 1.87 1.77 -2.44
N SER A 292 1.20 2.61 -1.65
CA SER A 292 0.17 2.17 -0.71
C SER A 292 -1.14 2.81 -1.14
N LEU A 293 -2.10 1.97 -1.53
CA LEU A 293 -3.31 2.39 -2.22
C LEU A 293 -4.52 2.38 -1.28
N HIS A 294 -5.30 3.45 -1.29
CA HIS A 294 -6.59 3.51 -0.60
C HIS A 294 -7.69 3.98 -1.57
N PRO A 295 -8.82 3.28 -1.67
CA PRO A 295 -9.92 3.72 -2.52
C PRO A 295 -10.50 5.04 -2.01
N HIS A 296 -10.72 5.99 -2.92
CA HIS A 296 -11.41 7.26 -2.67
C HIS A 296 -12.83 7.28 -3.28
N GLY A 297 -13.22 6.19 -3.86
CA GLY A 297 -14.46 5.92 -4.59
C GLY A 297 -14.22 4.78 -5.56
N PRO A 298 -15.24 4.30 -6.28
CA PRO A 298 -15.03 3.23 -7.27
C PRO A 298 -14.04 3.63 -8.37
N GLY A 299 -14.02 4.90 -8.74
CA GLY A 299 -13.21 5.43 -9.86
C GLY A 299 -12.05 6.31 -9.45
N GLN A 300 -11.70 6.37 -8.18
CA GLN A 300 -10.56 7.15 -7.72
C GLN A 300 -9.77 6.41 -6.66
N VAL A 301 -8.46 6.54 -6.70
CA VAL A 301 -7.52 5.95 -5.74
C VAL A 301 -6.60 7.01 -5.17
N ASP A 302 -6.50 7.06 -3.85
CA ASP A 302 -5.45 7.79 -3.13
C ASP A 302 -4.20 6.92 -3.05
N ILE A 303 -3.06 7.48 -3.42
CA ILE A 303 -1.78 6.81 -3.53
C ILE A 303 -0.78 7.47 -2.60
N ARG A 304 -0.20 6.69 -1.72
CA ARG A 304 1.01 7.06 -0.98
C ARG A 304 2.18 6.44 -1.74
N PHE A 305 2.99 7.29 -2.34
CA PHE A 305 4.10 6.93 -3.21
C PHE A 305 5.42 7.32 -2.58
N GLY A 306 6.34 6.39 -2.50
CA GLY A 306 7.65 6.66 -1.97
C GLY A 306 8.72 5.74 -2.52
N GLY A 307 9.95 6.10 -2.27
CA GLY A 307 11.10 5.31 -2.65
C GLY A 307 12.28 5.53 -1.72
N GLY A 308 13.25 4.65 -1.82
CA GLY A 308 14.45 4.71 -1.01
C GLY A 308 15.57 3.88 -1.62
N MET A 309 16.75 4.00 -1.06
CA MET A 309 17.96 3.37 -1.59
C MET A 309 18.66 2.51 -0.54
N SER A 310 19.39 1.51 -1.02
CA SER A 310 20.20 0.65 -0.16
C SER A 310 21.31 1.45 0.53
N PRO A 311 21.78 0.99 1.71
CA PRO A 311 22.84 1.66 2.45
C PRO A 311 24.11 1.91 1.62
N GLU A 312 24.44 1.01 0.71
CA GLU A 312 25.61 1.13 -0.16
C GLU A 312 25.51 2.34 -1.11
N PHE A 313 24.32 2.57 -1.69
CA PHE A 313 24.08 3.73 -2.56
C PHE A 313 23.90 5.03 -1.76
N VAL A 314 23.26 4.98 -0.58
CA VAL A 314 23.10 6.15 0.30
C VAL A 314 24.47 6.69 0.76
N ASN A 315 25.43 5.80 0.99
CA ASN A 315 26.77 6.17 1.44
C ASN A 315 27.78 6.34 0.30
N ASP A 316 27.36 6.25 -0.95
CA ASP A 316 28.20 6.51 -2.12
C ASP A 316 28.44 8.00 -2.30
N ALA A 317 29.60 8.36 -2.87
CA ALA A 317 29.94 9.76 -3.17
C ALA A 317 28.98 10.41 -4.21
N GLN A 318 28.28 9.62 -4.98
CA GLN A 318 27.30 10.04 -5.99
C GLN A 318 25.84 9.87 -5.52
N ALA A 319 25.59 9.71 -4.22
CA ALA A 319 24.26 9.41 -3.67
C ALA A 319 23.18 10.35 -4.21
N GLN A 320 23.43 11.67 -4.23
CA GLN A 320 22.46 12.65 -4.71
C GLN A 320 22.09 12.43 -6.19
N SER A 321 23.07 12.16 -7.03
CA SER A 321 22.82 11.90 -8.46
C SER A 321 22.09 10.58 -8.69
N HIS A 322 22.33 9.57 -7.85
CA HIS A 322 21.56 8.32 -7.85
C HIS A 322 20.09 8.56 -7.46
N PHE A 323 19.85 9.38 -6.42
CA PHE A 323 18.47 9.71 -5.99
C PHE A 323 17.69 10.41 -7.10
N GLU A 324 18.29 11.40 -7.74
CA GLU A 324 17.69 12.16 -8.83
C GLU A 324 17.38 11.25 -10.03
N ALA A 325 18.31 10.38 -10.39
CA ALA A 325 18.12 9.44 -11.51
C ALA A 325 17.00 8.44 -11.25
N VAL A 326 16.93 7.85 -10.04
CA VAL A 326 15.85 6.93 -9.65
C VAL A 326 14.52 7.68 -9.60
N LYS A 327 14.46 8.86 -8.96
CA LYS A 327 13.22 9.64 -8.84
C LYS A 327 12.66 10.02 -10.22
N THR A 328 13.51 10.53 -11.11
CA THR A 328 13.11 10.88 -12.48
C THR A 328 12.55 9.67 -13.23
N LEU A 329 13.25 8.53 -13.18
CA LEU A 329 12.76 7.30 -13.80
C LEU A 329 11.38 6.90 -13.26
N LEU A 330 11.18 6.94 -11.95
CA LEU A 330 9.92 6.54 -11.32
C LEU A 330 8.77 7.51 -11.63
N ASP A 331 9.06 8.80 -11.74
CA ASP A 331 8.07 9.80 -12.16
C ASP A 331 7.59 9.55 -13.61
N ASP A 332 8.52 9.25 -14.52
CA ASP A 332 8.19 8.94 -15.91
C ASP A 332 7.36 7.64 -16.01
N VAL A 333 7.74 6.60 -15.27
CA VAL A 333 6.99 5.33 -15.20
C VAL A 333 5.57 5.57 -14.65
N ASN A 334 5.41 6.37 -13.60
CA ASN A 334 4.10 6.71 -13.04
C ASN A 334 3.19 7.45 -14.05
N VAL A 335 3.74 8.32 -14.88
CA VAL A 335 2.98 9.00 -15.94
C VAL A 335 2.43 8.01 -16.95
N GLU A 336 3.24 7.02 -17.35
CA GLU A 336 2.84 5.96 -18.28
C GLU A 336 1.77 5.06 -17.66
N ASP A 337 1.97 4.59 -16.43
CA ASP A 337 1.02 3.73 -15.69
C ASP A 337 -0.32 4.43 -15.46
N ARG A 338 -0.30 5.69 -15.07
CA ARG A 338 -1.51 6.49 -14.93
C ARG A 338 -2.30 6.52 -16.23
N GLY A 339 -1.61 6.79 -17.36
CA GLY A 339 -2.24 6.82 -18.67
C GLY A 339 -2.86 5.49 -19.09
N CYS A 340 -2.25 4.35 -18.72
CA CYS A 340 -2.76 3.02 -18.99
C CYS A 340 -3.93 2.66 -18.07
N THR A 341 -3.80 2.83 -16.76
CA THR A 341 -4.83 2.44 -15.77
C THR A 341 -6.10 3.25 -15.88
N GLU A 342 -6.03 4.57 -16.15
CA GLU A 342 -7.21 5.42 -16.41
C GLU A 342 -7.97 4.98 -17.69
N LYS A 343 -7.27 4.51 -18.72
CA LYS A 343 -7.92 3.95 -19.92
C LYS A 343 -8.60 2.61 -19.62
N VAL A 344 -7.98 1.74 -18.82
CA VAL A 344 -8.58 0.47 -18.39
C VAL A 344 -9.87 0.75 -17.62
N TYR A 345 -9.84 1.66 -16.62
CA TYR A 345 -11.03 2.00 -15.84
C TYR A 345 -12.16 2.57 -16.71
N ARG A 346 -11.83 3.44 -17.67
CA ARG A 346 -12.82 3.93 -18.64
C ARG A 346 -13.45 2.79 -19.45
N GLY A 347 -12.65 1.79 -19.84
CA GLY A 347 -13.13 0.60 -20.54
C GLY A 347 -14.06 -0.25 -19.67
N LEU A 348 -13.75 -0.43 -18.40
CA LEU A 348 -14.58 -1.15 -17.42
C LEU A 348 -15.95 -0.53 -17.22
N CYS A 349 -16.09 0.79 -17.36
CA CYS A 349 -17.37 1.50 -17.28
C CYS A 349 -18.25 1.34 -18.54
N SER A 350 -17.80 0.62 -19.56
CA SER A 350 -18.56 0.39 -20.80
C SER A 350 -19.52 -0.78 -20.67
N ASP A 351 -20.72 -0.67 -21.22
CA ASP A 351 -21.68 -1.78 -21.34
C ASP A 351 -21.12 -2.98 -22.13
N ALA A 352 -20.09 -2.75 -22.94
CA ALA A 352 -19.41 -3.77 -23.74
C ALA A 352 -18.28 -4.49 -22.97
N ALA A 353 -17.94 -4.03 -21.75
CA ALA A 353 -16.85 -4.62 -20.96
C ALA A 353 -17.13 -6.09 -20.64
N ARG A 354 -16.17 -6.96 -20.91
CA ARG A 354 -16.23 -8.41 -20.62
C ARG A 354 -14.84 -8.89 -20.21
N PRO A 355 -14.74 -9.76 -19.18
CA PRO A 355 -13.45 -10.31 -18.74
C PRO A 355 -12.75 -11.12 -19.83
N GLY A 356 -11.50 -10.76 -20.14
CA GLY A 356 -10.60 -11.55 -20.98
C GLY A 356 -9.93 -12.70 -20.20
N HIS A 357 -9.20 -13.57 -20.89
CA HIS A 357 -8.36 -14.60 -20.25
C HIS A 357 -7.06 -13.97 -19.78
N LEU A 358 -6.59 -14.44 -18.63
CA LEU A 358 -5.27 -14.05 -18.10
C LEU A 358 -4.16 -14.85 -18.78
N SER A 359 -3.03 -14.20 -18.99
CA SER A 359 -1.77 -14.82 -19.41
C SER A 359 -1.14 -15.60 -18.25
N HIS A 360 -0.25 -16.53 -18.55
CA HIS A 360 0.57 -17.19 -17.52
C HIS A 360 1.46 -16.20 -16.73
N LEU A 361 1.72 -15.01 -17.27
CA LEU A 361 2.46 -13.93 -16.64
C LEU A 361 1.62 -13.10 -15.65
N GLU A 362 0.30 -13.34 -15.61
CA GLU A 362 -0.67 -12.64 -14.76
C GLU A 362 -1.16 -13.50 -13.58
N ARG A 363 -0.36 -14.51 -13.18
CA ARG A 363 -0.67 -15.34 -12.01
C ARG A 363 -0.93 -14.53 -10.74
N PRO A 364 -0.16 -13.46 -10.44
CA PRO A 364 -0.43 -12.66 -9.26
C PRO A 364 -1.81 -11.98 -9.27
N ASN A 365 -2.34 -11.60 -10.44
CA ASN A 365 -3.68 -11.01 -10.54
C ASN A 365 -4.78 -12.02 -10.18
N TYR A 366 -4.61 -13.29 -10.57
CA TYR A 366 -5.52 -14.36 -10.15
C TYR A 366 -5.46 -14.60 -8.63
N ASP A 367 -4.25 -14.65 -8.05
CA ASP A 367 -4.07 -14.84 -6.60
C ASP A 367 -4.69 -13.67 -5.81
N PHE A 368 -4.60 -12.45 -6.33
CA PHE A 368 -5.25 -11.28 -5.76
C PHE A 368 -6.79 -11.37 -5.83
N ALA A 369 -7.35 -11.82 -6.95
CA ALA A 369 -8.78 -12.06 -7.06
C ALA A 369 -9.27 -13.12 -6.05
N CYS A 370 -8.50 -14.19 -5.85
CA CYS A 370 -8.77 -15.20 -4.83
C CYS A 370 -8.73 -14.61 -3.41
N TYR A 371 -7.72 -13.78 -3.11
CA TYR A 371 -7.65 -13.08 -1.83
C TYR A 371 -8.90 -12.22 -1.59
N LEU A 372 -9.28 -11.37 -2.55
CA LEU A 372 -10.48 -10.53 -2.44
C LEU A 372 -11.74 -11.38 -2.20
N ASN A 373 -11.91 -12.44 -2.97
CA ASN A 373 -13.04 -13.33 -2.78
C ASN A 373 -13.10 -13.95 -1.38
N ASN A 374 -11.97 -14.39 -0.84
CA ASN A 374 -11.89 -14.96 0.50
C ASN A 374 -12.26 -13.96 1.60
N ARG A 375 -12.01 -12.65 1.36
CA ARG A 375 -12.43 -11.58 2.28
C ARG A 375 -13.89 -11.19 2.12
N ILE A 376 -14.37 -11.05 0.88
CA ILE A 376 -15.73 -10.60 0.56
C ILE A 376 -16.75 -11.69 0.80
N ASN A 377 -16.45 -12.92 0.39
CA ASN A 377 -17.32 -14.11 0.46
C ASN A 377 -16.68 -15.20 1.34
N PRO A 378 -16.50 -14.97 2.66
CA PRO A 378 -15.93 -16.00 3.54
C PRO A 378 -16.81 -17.27 3.52
N ALA A 379 -16.15 -18.44 3.52
CA ALA A 379 -16.82 -19.76 3.47
C ALA A 379 -17.65 -20.04 4.75
#